data_007c02b21d64231acffcb67401958b49
#
_entry.id   007c02b21d64231acffcb67401958b49
#
_cell.length_a   1.000
_cell.length_b   1.000
_cell.length_c   1.000
_cell.angle_alpha   90.00
_cell.angle_beta   90.00
_cell.angle_gamma   90.00
#
_symmetry.space_group_name_H-M   'P 1'
#
loop_
_entity.id
_entity.type
_entity.pdbx_description
1 polymer ?
#
loop_
_entity_poly.entity_id
_entity_poly.type
_entity_poly.pdbx_seq_one_letter_code
_entity_poly.pdbx_strand_id
1 'polypeptide(L)'
;MKVTDMRMETYLWPRTKPIRNGMYVYPNAGLNVVIIDTDEGISGVGLAGGIEEAPEVGKVIAEHLRQYVVGQDPFDTEKIWDEMWQPKLVGRRGITTRVISGIDIALWDIKGKASNRPVYKLLGGYTDKVPVYVAGGYYEEGKGLEELASEMEHSVSMGARAIKMKVGGATINEDVERVRVVREAVGPDVKVMMDANCAYRVYEAIELARKVEKYDLFWFEEPINPDDYKGHQLITQATSVPIATGENEYTRYGFRDLIENRCAAIIQ
;
A
#
# COMPACT_ATOMS: atom_id res chain seq x y z
N MET A 1 25.85 20.12 4.04
CA MET A 1 25.30 19.00 4.86
C MET A 1 25.81 17.69 4.28
N LYS A 2 26.17 16.74 5.13
CA LYS A 2 26.57 15.39 4.70
C LYS A 2 25.90 14.35 5.58
N VAL A 3 25.49 13.25 4.97
CA VAL A 3 25.05 12.07 5.71
C VAL A 3 26.23 11.46 6.47
N THR A 4 26.06 11.26 7.77
CA THR A 4 27.09 10.68 8.66
C THR A 4 26.80 9.22 8.99
N ASP A 5 25.54 8.83 9.07
CA ASP A 5 25.12 7.45 9.37
C ASP A 5 23.78 7.13 8.72
N MET A 6 23.58 5.83 8.49
CA MET A 6 22.31 5.26 8.04
C MET A 6 22.12 3.90 8.69
N ARG A 7 20.94 3.63 9.24
CA ARG A 7 20.58 2.34 9.84
C ARG A 7 19.13 2.00 9.59
N MET A 8 18.80 0.72 9.66
CA MET A 8 17.42 0.22 9.58
C MET A 8 17.06 -0.46 10.90
N GLU A 9 15.95 -0.02 11.49
CA GLU A 9 15.39 -0.56 12.71
C GLU A 9 14.04 -1.24 12.43
N THR A 10 13.76 -2.33 13.13
CA THR A 10 12.50 -3.08 12.99
C THR A 10 11.79 -3.11 14.32
N TYR A 11 10.54 -2.74 14.32
CA TYR A 11 9.65 -2.80 15.46
C TYR A 11 8.52 -3.77 15.16
N LEU A 12 8.33 -4.79 15.98
CA LEU A 12 7.30 -5.81 15.84
C LEU A 12 6.52 -5.93 17.14
N TRP A 13 5.21 -6.07 17.05
CA TRP A 13 4.35 -6.35 18.19
C TRP A 13 3.20 -7.28 17.80
N PRO A 14 2.79 -8.22 18.70
CA PRO A 14 1.69 -9.11 18.43
C PRO A 14 0.36 -8.34 18.38
N ARG A 15 -0.53 -8.76 17.49
CA ARG A 15 -1.93 -8.32 17.52
C ARG A 15 -2.68 -9.05 18.61
N THR A 16 -3.67 -8.40 19.23
CA THR A 16 -4.56 -9.03 20.20
C THR A 16 -5.31 -10.21 19.59
N LYS A 17 -5.74 -10.06 18.33
CA LYS A 17 -6.28 -11.13 17.48
C LYS A 17 -5.62 -11.06 16.11
N PRO A 18 -5.21 -12.19 15.53
CA PRO A 18 -4.79 -12.23 14.14
C PRO A 18 -5.92 -11.76 13.22
N ILE A 19 -5.58 -10.94 12.24
CA ILE A 19 -6.48 -10.57 11.13
C ILE A 19 -6.02 -11.26 9.85
N ARG A 20 -6.92 -11.50 8.91
CA ARG A 20 -6.57 -12.02 7.59
C ARG A 20 -7.31 -11.31 6.46
N ASN A 21 -6.69 -11.28 5.32
CA ASN A 21 -7.33 -10.98 4.04
C ASN A 21 -7.57 -12.28 3.25
N GLY A 22 -7.75 -12.21 1.95
CA GLY A 22 -7.95 -13.40 1.11
C GLY A 22 -6.72 -14.30 0.98
N MET A 23 -5.52 -13.76 1.16
CA MET A 23 -4.24 -14.46 0.90
C MET A 23 -3.41 -14.69 2.17
N TYR A 24 -3.41 -13.75 3.11
CA TYR A 24 -2.44 -13.70 4.21
C TYR A 24 -3.12 -13.60 5.57
N VAL A 25 -2.44 -14.14 6.58
CA VAL A 25 -2.77 -13.98 8.00
C VAL A 25 -1.73 -13.08 8.64
N TYR A 26 -2.16 -12.09 9.41
CA TYR A 26 -1.31 -11.11 10.07
C TYR A 26 -1.39 -11.25 11.59
N PRO A 27 -0.56 -12.12 12.20
CA PRO A 27 -0.53 -12.28 13.66
C PRO A 27 0.17 -11.12 14.36
N ASN A 28 1.05 -10.43 13.64
CA ASN A 28 1.81 -9.30 14.16
C ASN A 28 1.49 -8.02 13.36
N ALA A 29 1.79 -6.89 13.96
CA ALA A 29 1.99 -5.63 13.27
C ALA A 29 3.44 -5.20 13.42
N GLY A 30 3.94 -4.40 12.48
CA GLY A 30 5.34 -3.99 12.51
C GLY A 30 5.64 -2.78 11.66
N LEU A 31 6.83 -2.23 11.89
CA LEU A 31 7.42 -1.13 11.13
C LEU A 31 8.89 -1.44 10.86
N ASN A 32 9.33 -1.20 9.64
CA ASN A 32 10.74 -1.18 9.27
C ASN A 32 11.10 0.27 8.93
N VAL A 33 11.96 0.86 9.71
CA VAL A 33 12.27 2.28 9.68
C VAL A 33 13.73 2.47 9.27
N VAL A 34 13.97 3.23 8.21
CA VAL A 34 15.31 3.73 7.86
C VAL A 34 15.50 5.06 8.55
N ILE A 35 16.63 5.21 9.25
CA ILE A 35 17.04 6.44 9.91
C ILE A 35 18.36 6.88 9.30
N ILE A 36 18.43 8.15 8.89
CA ILE A 36 19.61 8.77 8.29
C ILE A 36 19.99 9.98 9.12
N ASP A 37 21.22 10.02 9.60
CA ASP A 37 21.77 11.13 10.40
C ASP A 37 22.73 12.00 9.57
N THR A 38 22.80 13.30 9.89
CA THR A 38 23.66 14.25 9.18
C THR A 38 24.64 14.95 10.14
N ASP A 39 25.70 15.55 9.58
CA ASP A 39 26.70 16.35 10.30
C ASP A 39 26.16 17.68 10.87
N GLU A 40 24.96 18.08 10.46
CA GLU A 40 24.26 19.26 10.99
C GLU A 40 23.23 18.93 12.09
N GLY A 41 23.19 17.66 12.55
CA GLY A 41 22.30 17.23 13.63
C GLY A 41 20.84 17.03 13.20
N ILE A 42 20.58 17.04 11.90
CA ILE A 42 19.25 16.73 11.34
C ILE A 42 19.20 15.25 11.01
N SER A 43 18.16 14.57 11.50
CA SER A 43 17.90 13.16 11.17
C SER A 43 16.62 13.04 10.34
N GLY A 44 16.67 12.19 9.32
CA GLY A 44 15.51 11.80 8.50
C GLY A 44 15.03 10.40 8.80
N VAL A 45 13.73 10.20 8.64
CA VAL A 45 13.06 8.93 8.89
C VAL A 45 12.24 8.53 7.68
N GLY A 46 12.42 7.29 7.21
CA GLY A 46 11.64 6.73 6.11
C GLY A 46 11.14 5.33 6.42
N LEU A 47 9.97 4.99 5.90
CA LEU A 47 9.35 3.69 6.11
C LEU A 47 9.68 2.76 4.94
N ALA A 48 10.29 1.60 5.24
CA ALA A 48 10.46 0.48 4.31
C ALA A 48 9.39 -0.58 4.61
N GLY A 49 8.16 -0.34 4.14
CA GLY A 49 7.01 -1.17 4.46
C GLY A 49 6.96 -2.52 3.76
N GLY A 50 6.18 -3.46 4.32
CA GLY A 50 5.90 -4.76 3.71
C GLY A 50 7.06 -5.76 3.74
N ILE A 51 7.97 -5.64 4.70
CA ILE A 51 9.08 -6.59 4.94
C ILE A 51 9.15 -7.02 6.42
N GLU A 52 8.04 -6.90 7.12
CA GLU A 52 7.94 -7.19 8.55
C GLU A 52 8.17 -8.68 8.85
N GLU A 53 7.88 -9.57 7.89
CA GLU A 53 8.07 -11.02 8.02
C GLU A 53 9.50 -11.48 7.73
N ALA A 54 10.35 -10.63 7.14
CA ALA A 54 11.74 -10.92 6.84
C ALA A 54 12.64 -9.68 7.07
N PRO A 55 12.63 -9.10 8.27
CA PRO A 55 13.31 -7.84 8.56
C PRO A 55 14.84 -7.94 8.44
N GLU A 56 15.41 -9.12 8.70
CA GLU A 56 16.85 -9.38 8.54
C GLU A 56 17.29 -9.23 7.08
N VAL A 57 16.47 -9.61 6.11
CA VAL A 57 16.78 -9.41 4.68
C VAL A 57 16.83 -7.92 4.35
N GLY A 58 15.85 -7.16 4.85
CA GLY A 58 15.84 -5.70 4.70
C GLY A 58 17.07 -5.04 5.29
N LYS A 59 17.50 -5.47 6.49
CA LYS A 59 18.72 -4.94 7.15
C LYS A 59 20.00 -5.23 6.36
N VAL A 60 20.14 -6.44 5.82
CA VAL A 60 21.29 -6.80 4.96
C VAL A 60 21.35 -5.92 3.71
N ILE A 61 20.20 -5.67 3.09
CA ILE A 61 20.09 -4.78 1.92
C ILE A 61 20.42 -3.34 2.31
N ALA A 62 19.87 -2.83 3.40
CA ALA A 62 20.14 -1.48 3.88
C ALA A 62 21.64 -1.27 4.16
N GLU A 63 22.28 -2.24 4.82
CA GLU A 63 23.73 -2.19 5.08
C GLU A 63 24.55 -2.19 3.77
N HIS A 64 24.14 -2.97 2.78
CA HIS A 64 24.79 -2.93 1.47
C HIS A 64 24.63 -1.58 0.77
N LEU A 65 23.44 -0.97 0.84
CA LEU A 65 23.16 0.32 0.21
C LEU A 65 23.78 1.51 0.94
N ARG A 66 24.16 1.35 2.20
CA ARG A 66 24.75 2.38 3.04
C ARG A 66 25.95 3.08 2.40
N GLN A 67 26.77 2.36 1.65
CA GLN A 67 27.94 2.89 0.94
C GLN A 67 27.61 3.96 -0.11
N TYR A 68 26.39 3.97 -0.64
CA TYR A 68 25.93 4.95 -1.64
C TYR A 68 25.28 6.18 -1.00
N VAL A 69 25.03 6.15 0.30
CA VAL A 69 24.30 7.19 1.03
C VAL A 69 25.22 7.95 1.97
N VAL A 70 26.02 7.26 2.76
CA VAL A 70 26.93 7.89 3.74
C VAL A 70 28.02 8.70 3.03
N GLY A 71 28.21 9.94 3.49
CA GLY A 71 29.13 10.89 2.90
C GLY A 71 28.55 11.75 1.76
N GLN A 72 27.35 11.43 1.26
CA GLN A 72 26.65 12.22 0.23
C GLN A 72 25.94 13.43 0.86
N ASP A 73 25.60 14.40 0.01
CA ASP A 73 24.66 15.45 0.37
C ASP A 73 23.23 14.91 0.29
N PRO A 74 22.42 14.97 1.36
CA PRO A 74 21.05 14.44 1.33
C PRO A 74 20.12 15.20 0.37
N PHE A 75 20.54 16.34 -0.18
CA PHE A 75 19.80 17.05 -1.21
C PHE A 75 19.95 16.42 -2.61
N ASP A 76 20.98 15.61 -2.85
CA ASP A 76 21.26 14.93 -4.10
C ASP A 76 20.43 13.64 -4.27
N THR A 77 19.13 13.68 -3.96
CA THR A 77 18.25 12.50 -3.93
C THR A 77 18.24 11.70 -5.23
N GLU A 78 18.19 12.35 -6.39
CA GLU A 78 18.20 11.67 -7.70
C GLU A 78 19.52 10.92 -7.95
N LYS A 79 20.64 11.54 -7.62
CA LYS A 79 21.96 10.91 -7.73
C LYS A 79 22.08 9.69 -6.83
N ILE A 80 21.70 9.84 -5.55
CA ILE A 80 21.75 8.76 -4.56
C ILE A 80 20.83 7.62 -5.00
N TRP A 81 19.64 7.93 -5.48
CA TRP A 81 18.71 6.94 -5.99
C TRP A 81 19.30 6.15 -7.17
N ASP A 82 19.89 6.82 -8.15
CA ASP A 82 20.51 6.20 -9.33
C ASP A 82 21.71 5.29 -8.94
N GLU A 83 22.53 5.73 -8.00
CA GLU A 83 23.64 4.94 -7.47
C GLU A 83 23.17 3.68 -6.71
N MET A 84 22.06 3.76 -5.97
CA MET A 84 21.45 2.61 -5.29
C MET A 84 20.74 1.65 -6.27
N TRP A 85 20.22 2.19 -7.38
CA TRP A 85 19.49 1.42 -8.37
C TRP A 85 20.42 0.63 -9.28
N GLN A 86 20.85 -0.53 -8.79
CA GLN A 86 21.73 -1.44 -9.52
C GLN A 86 20.99 -2.74 -9.86
N PRO A 87 20.34 -2.84 -11.06
CA PRO A 87 19.49 -3.98 -11.41
C PRO A 87 20.20 -5.35 -11.28
N LYS A 88 21.53 -5.35 -11.38
CA LYS A 88 22.37 -6.54 -11.29
C LYS A 88 22.41 -7.14 -9.90
N LEU A 89 22.37 -6.29 -8.84
CA LEU A 89 22.50 -6.71 -7.45
C LEU A 89 21.16 -6.68 -6.73
N VAL A 90 20.30 -5.76 -7.11
CA VAL A 90 19.16 -5.31 -6.31
C VAL A 90 17.84 -5.88 -6.82
N GLY A 91 17.81 -6.34 -8.07
CA GLY A 91 16.56 -6.72 -8.71
C GLY A 91 15.69 -5.49 -9.04
N ARG A 92 14.54 -5.75 -9.65
CA ARG A 92 13.63 -4.69 -10.11
C ARG A 92 12.41 -4.51 -9.23
N ARG A 93 12.12 -5.47 -8.34
CA ARG A 93 10.91 -5.54 -7.52
C ARG A 93 11.24 -6.13 -6.15
N GLY A 94 10.34 -5.97 -5.21
CA GLY A 94 10.39 -6.62 -3.91
C GLY A 94 11.23 -5.87 -2.88
N ILE A 95 11.82 -6.61 -1.95
CA ILE A 95 12.41 -6.08 -0.70
C ILE A 95 13.43 -4.98 -0.97
N THR A 96 14.28 -5.12 -1.98
CA THR A 96 15.32 -4.13 -2.26
C THR A 96 14.75 -2.79 -2.65
N THR A 97 13.74 -2.76 -3.53
CA THR A 97 13.09 -1.50 -3.93
C THR A 97 12.37 -0.87 -2.75
N ARG A 98 11.80 -1.67 -1.84
CA ARG A 98 11.18 -1.18 -0.59
C ARG A 98 12.21 -0.53 0.35
N VAL A 99 13.40 -1.08 0.45
CA VAL A 99 14.50 -0.47 1.24
C VAL A 99 14.98 0.82 0.58
N ILE A 100 15.17 0.86 -0.74
CA ILE A 100 15.52 2.08 -1.49
C ILE A 100 14.45 3.16 -1.25
N SER A 101 13.17 2.79 -1.30
CA SER A 101 12.07 3.73 -1.00
C SER A 101 12.16 4.29 0.42
N GLY A 102 12.44 3.45 1.42
CA GLY A 102 12.63 3.91 2.80
C GLY A 102 13.80 4.90 2.93
N ILE A 103 14.90 4.65 2.22
CA ILE A 103 16.06 5.56 2.18
C ILE A 103 15.68 6.90 1.53
N ASP A 104 15.02 6.85 0.36
CA ASP A 104 14.60 8.05 -0.36
C ASP A 104 13.63 8.91 0.46
N ILE A 105 12.64 8.29 1.12
CA ILE A 105 11.72 8.98 2.03
C ILE A 105 12.49 9.67 3.17
N ALA A 106 13.49 9.00 3.77
CA ALA A 106 14.31 9.59 4.83
C ALA A 106 15.13 10.80 4.33
N LEU A 107 15.68 10.75 3.11
CA LEU A 107 16.36 11.88 2.48
C LEU A 107 15.40 13.05 2.24
N TRP A 108 14.19 12.79 1.76
CA TRP A 108 13.16 13.83 1.62
C TRP A 108 12.72 14.43 2.95
N ASP A 109 12.66 13.64 4.02
CA ASP A 109 12.37 14.11 5.38
C ASP A 109 13.49 15.08 5.87
N ILE A 110 14.77 14.75 5.62
CA ILE A 110 15.90 15.67 5.87
C ILE A 110 15.72 16.98 5.08
N LYS A 111 15.41 16.88 3.78
CA LYS A 111 15.19 18.08 2.92
C LYS A 111 14.09 18.97 3.48
N GLY A 112 12.98 18.37 3.91
CA GLY A 112 11.88 19.08 4.55
C GLY A 112 12.30 19.80 5.82
N LYS A 113 12.98 19.11 6.73
CA LYS A 113 13.47 19.64 8.00
C LYS A 113 14.52 20.74 7.80
N ALA A 114 15.54 20.51 6.96
CA ALA A 114 16.58 21.46 6.67
C ALA A 114 16.06 22.74 6.01
N SER A 115 15.06 22.61 5.14
CA SER A 115 14.42 23.76 4.49
C SER A 115 13.33 24.42 5.33
N ASN A 116 13.01 23.87 6.50
CA ASN A 116 11.86 24.29 7.33
C ASN A 116 10.56 24.38 6.50
N ARG A 117 10.33 23.39 5.65
CA ARG A 117 9.16 23.27 4.78
C ARG A 117 8.62 21.84 4.77
N PRO A 118 7.30 21.63 4.80
CA PRO A 118 6.76 20.30 4.59
C PRO A 118 7.07 19.80 3.18
N VAL A 119 7.33 18.50 3.05
CA VAL A 119 7.77 17.87 1.79
C VAL A 119 6.80 18.15 0.63
N TYR A 120 5.49 18.16 0.89
CA TYR A 120 4.52 18.46 -0.18
C TYR A 120 4.71 19.86 -0.80
N LYS A 121 5.23 20.85 -0.03
CA LYS A 121 5.58 22.18 -0.56
C LYS A 121 6.82 22.13 -1.44
N LEU A 122 7.80 21.30 -1.09
CA LEU A 122 9.01 21.09 -1.90
C LEU A 122 8.67 20.38 -3.23
N LEU A 123 7.63 19.54 -3.23
CA LEU A 123 7.11 18.82 -4.39
C LEU A 123 6.11 19.63 -5.25
N GLY A 124 5.95 20.94 -5.00
CA GLY A 124 5.11 21.82 -5.80
C GLY A 124 3.85 22.33 -5.11
N GLY A 125 3.40 21.71 -4.01
CA GLY A 125 2.38 22.27 -3.10
C GLY A 125 0.99 22.52 -3.70
N TYR A 126 0.47 21.57 -4.45
CA TYR A 126 -0.88 21.72 -5.06
C TYR A 126 -2.00 21.83 -4.01
N THR A 127 -1.95 20.99 -2.96
CA THR A 127 -2.94 21.01 -1.87
C THR A 127 -2.30 20.61 -0.54
N ASP A 128 -2.86 21.07 0.56
CA ASP A 128 -2.48 20.67 1.93
C ASP A 128 -3.46 19.64 2.54
N LYS A 129 -4.47 19.23 1.79
CA LYS A 129 -5.48 18.25 2.21
C LYS A 129 -5.70 17.21 1.12
N VAL A 130 -5.76 15.95 1.53
CA VAL A 130 -6.10 14.82 0.66
C VAL A 130 -7.30 14.07 1.21
N PRO A 131 -8.24 13.62 0.36
CA PRO A 131 -9.30 12.71 0.78
C PRO A 131 -8.68 11.39 1.27
N VAL A 132 -9.25 10.85 2.33
CA VAL A 132 -8.82 9.56 2.90
C VAL A 132 -9.99 8.61 3.02
N TYR A 133 -9.71 7.32 3.08
CA TYR A 133 -10.67 6.28 3.46
C TYR A 133 -10.16 5.49 4.68
N VAL A 134 -11.08 4.87 5.40
CA VAL A 134 -10.74 3.96 6.50
C VAL A 134 -10.76 2.53 5.97
N ALA A 135 -9.64 1.83 6.10
CA ALA A 135 -9.53 0.42 5.75
C ALA A 135 -9.83 -0.47 6.96
N GLY A 136 -10.61 -1.52 6.73
CA GLY A 136 -11.00 -2.49 7.75
C GLY A 136 -11.65 -3.72 7.12
N GLY A 137 -12.64 -4.30 7.79
CA GLY A 137 -13.39 -5.44 7.28
C GLY A 137 -12.54 -6.68 7.05
N TYR A 138 -11.43 -6.84 7.76
CA TYR A 138 -10.65 -8.06 7.75
C TYR A 138 -11.48 -9.24 8.28
N TYR A 139 -11.07 -10.44 7.88
CA TYR A 139 -11.62 -11.66 8.46
C TYR A 139 -10.92 -11.93 9.79
N GLU A 140 -11.73 -12.20 10.80
CA GLU A 140 -11.28 -12.49 12.17
C GLU A 140 -12.10 -13.63 12.74
N GLU A 141 -11.55 -14.40 13.65
CA GLU A 141 -12.29 -15.44 14.36
C GLU A 141 -13.44 -14.83 15.19
N GLY A 142 -14.65 -15.35 14.99
CA GLY A 142 -15.85 -14.88 15.67
C GLY A 142 -16.47 -13.60 15.10
N LYS A 143 -15.93 -13.05 14.00
CA LYS A 143 -16.47 -11.87 13.33
C LYS A 143 -17.38 -12.30 12.17
N GLY A 144 -18.67 -12.18 12.39
CA GLY A 144 -19.71 -12.42 11.39
C GLY A 144 -20.11 -11.18 10.61
N LEU A 145 -21.27 -11.23 9.97
CA LEU A 145 -21.79 -10.12 9.17
C LEU A 145 -22.23 -8.93 10.02
N GLU A 146 -22.78 -9.19 11.22
CA GLU A 146 -23.23 -8.14 12.14
C GLU A 146 -22.04 -7.34 12.69
N GLU A 147 -20.97 -8.01 13.10
CA GLU A 147 -19.75 -7.36 13.59
C GLU A 147 -19.05 -6.58 12.47
N LEU A 148 -19.07 -7.10 11.25
CA LEU A 148 -18.54 -6.40 10.07
C LEU A 148 -19.33 -5.10 9.80
N ALA A 149 -20.67 -5.18 9.79
CA ALA A 149 -21.53 -4.02 9.61
C ALA A 149 -21.27 -2.97 10.69
N SER A 150 -21.24 -3.38 11.97
CA SER A 150 -20.98 -2.51 13.11
C SER A 150 -19.60 -1.82 13.05
N GLU A 151 -18.55 -2.53 12.63
CA GLU A 151 -17.21 -1.95 12.42
C GLU A 151 -17.25 -0.82 11.41
N MET A 152 -17.95 -1.02 10.28
CA MET A 152 -18.03 -0.02 9.22
C MET A 152 -18.90 1.17 9.59
N GLU A 153 -20.03 0.94 10.27
CA GLU A 153 -20.86 2.00 10.87
C GLU A 153 -20.06 2.83 11.89
N HIS A 154 -19.27 2.18 12.74
CA HIS A 154 -18.42 2.87 13.70
C HIS A 154 -17.44 3.80 12.99
N SER A 155 -16.77 3.34 11.93
CA SER A 155 -15.87 4.16 11.12
C SER A 155 -16.57 5.40 10.55
N VAL A 156 -17.79 5.23 10.05
CA VAL A 156 -18.61 6.34 9.53
C VAL A 156 -19.03 7.30 10.66
N SER A 157 -19.40 6.77 11.83
CA SER A 157 -19.75 7.59 13.00
C SER A 157 -18.58 8.47 13.48
N MET A 158 -17.33 8.00 13.27
CA MET A 158 -16.10 8.76 13.54
C MET A 158 -15.76 9.78 12.45
N GLY A 159 -16.60 9.89 11.42
CA GLY A 159 -16.46 10.89 10.37
C GLY A 159 -15.93 10.39 9.02
N ALA A 160 -15.70 9.07 8.86
CA ALA A 160 -15.29 8.53 7.57
C ALA A 160 -16.37 8.78 6.49
N ARG A 161 -15.95 9.18 5.31
CA ARG A 161 -16.79 9.36 4.11
C ARG A 161 -16.51 8.31 3.05
N ALA A 162 -15.50 7.50 3.29
CA ALA A 162 -15.06 6.42 2.43
C ALA A 162 -14.47 5.29 3.29
N ILE A 163 -14.81 4.06 2.96
CA ILE A 163 -14.35 2.87 3.67
C ILE A 163 -13.89 1.80 2.67
N LYS A 164 -12.93 0.96 3.07
CA LYS A 164 -12.46 -0.18 2.28
C LYS A 164 -12.53 -1.45 3.14
N MET A 165 -13.16 -2.49 2.61
CA MET A 165 -13.30 -3.80 3.25
C MET A 165 -12.52 -4.89 2.50
N LYS A 166 -12.20 -5.99 3.17
CA LYS A 166 -11.55 -7.15 2.57
C LYS A 166 -12.56 -8.15 2.00
N VAL A 167 -12.23 -8.71 0.83
CA VAL A 167 -12.90 -9.83 0.17
C VAL A 167 -11.87 -10.90 -0.22
N GLY A 168 -12.30 -12.05 -0.72
CA GLY A 168 -11.40 -13.13 -1.19
C GLY A 168 -11.00 -14.13 -0.11
N GLY A 169 -11.46 -13.95 1.13
CA GLY A 169 -11.18 -14.88 2.23
C GLY A 169 -12.33 -15.84 2.54
N ALA A 170 -13.42 -15.80 1.75
CA ALA A 170 -14.60 -16.65 1.86
C ALA A 170 -15.06 -17.10 0.47
N THR A 171 -16.21 -17.77 0.36
CA THR A 171 -16.81 -18.07 -0.95
C THR A 171 -17.32 -16.78 -1.62
N ILE A 172 -17.43 -16.78 -2.94
CA ILE A 172 -17.93 -15.60 -3.69
C ILE A 172 -19.31 -15.16 -3.15
N ASN A 173 -20.20 -16.07 -2.83
CA ASN A 173 -21.53 -15.73 -2.33
C ASN A 173 -21.46 -15.10 -0.92
N GLU A 174 -20.60 -15.59 -0.04
CA GLU A 174 -20.36 -14.98 1.27
C GLU A 174 -19.74 -13.59 1.13
N ASP A 175 -18.80 -13.39 0.20
CA ASP A 175 -18.23 -12.07 -0.06
C ASP A 175 -19.24 -11.09 -0.64
N VAL A 176 -20.17 -11.55 -1.49
CA VAL A 176 -21.33 -10.74 -1.95
C VAL A 176 -22.20 -10.30 -0.75
N GLU A 177 -22.48 -11.22 0.18
CA GLU A 177 -23.25 -10.88 1.39
C GLU A 177 -22.49 -9.91 2.31
N ARG A 178 -21.18 -10.06 2.45
CA ARG A 178 -20.34 -9.10 3.17
C ARG A 178 -20.44 -7.68 2.57
N VAL A 179 -20.35 -7.58 1.24
CA VAL A 179 -20.50 -6.28 0.54
C VAL A 179 -21.92 -5.73 0.75
N ARG A 180 -22.96 -6.59 0.68
CA ARG A 180 -24.35 -6.17 0.89
C ARG A 180 -24.54 -5.53 2.27
N VAL A 181 -24.17 -6.26 3.33
CA VAL A 181 -24.40 -5.79 4.70
C VAL A 181 -23.62 -4.50 5.00
N VAL A 182 -22.41 -4.37 4.47
CA VAL A 182 -21.63 -3.13 4.60
C VAL A 182 -22.33 -1.97 3.90
N ARG A 183 -22.78 -2.14 2.66
CA ARG A 183 -23.50 -1.08 1.93
C ARG A 183 -24.79 -0.68 2.64
N GLU A 184 -25.55 -1.64 3.13
CA GLU A 184 -26.79 -1.36 3.88
C GLU A 184 -26.51 -0.61 5.18
N ALA A 185 -25.47 -0.98 5.91
CA ALA A 185 -25.09 -0.36 7.17
C ALA A 185 -24.63 1.10 6.99
N VAL A 186 -23.76 1.37 6.02
CA VAL A 186 -23.17 2.72 5.86
C VAL A 186 -24.00 3.67 5.00
N GLY A 187 -25.03 3.16 4.33
CA GLY A 187 -25.92 3.95 3.46
C GLY A 187 -25.31 4.31 2.09
N PRO A 188 -26.09 4.99 1.22
CA PRO A 188 -25.70 5.24 -0.17
C PRO A 188 -24.62 6.33 -0.34
N ASP A 189 -24.49 7.25 0.61
CA ASP A 189 -23.61 8.42 0.46
C ASP A 189 -22.14 8.14 0.79
N VAL A 190 -21.83 6.99 1.44
CA VAL A 190 -20.47 6.58 1.78
C VAL A 190 -19.86 5.82 0.61
N LYS A 191 -18.65 6.22 0.20
CA LYS A 191 -17.88 5.46 -0.79
C LYS A 191 -17.42 4.14 -0.20
N VAL A 192 -17.85 3.03 -0.78
CA VAL A 192 -17.44 1.68 -0.37
C VAL A 192 -16.48 1.11 -1.41
N MET A 193 -15.34 0.64 -0.95
CA MET A 193 -14.36 -0.07 -1.73
C MET A 193 -14.20 -1.50 -1.20
N MET A 194 -13.86 -2.41 -2.09
CA MET A 194 -13.47 -3.77 -1.70
C MET A 194 -12.08 -4.11 -2.22
N ASP A 195 -11.33 -4.90 -1.46
CA ASP A 195 -9.95 -5.26 -1.75
C ASP A 195 -9.75 -6.77 -1.57
N ALA A 196 -9.33 -7.43 -2.64
CA ALA A 196 -9.10 -8.87 -2.65
C ALA A 196 -7.66 -9.27 -2.34
N ASN A 197 -6.70 -8.34 -2.34
CA ASN A 197 -5.28 -8.64 -2.18
C ASN A 197 -4.84 -9.84 -3.04
N CYS A 198 -5.20 -9.83 -4.31
CA CYS A 198 -4.83 -10.82 -5.32
C CYS A 198 -5.43 -12.23 -5.15
N ALA A 199 -6.50 -12.40 -4.37
CA ALA A 199 -7.00 -13.71 -3.97
C ALA A 199 -7.75 -14.50 -5.06
N TYR A 200 -8.27 -13.84 -6.09
CA TYR A 200 -9.10 -14.49 -7.09
C TYR A 200 -8.34 -14.89 -8.36
N ARG A 201 -8.97 -15.78 -9.13
CA ARG A 201 -8.66 -15.97 -10.56
C ARG A 201 -9.53 -15.03 -11.38
N VAL A 202 -9.16 -14.83 -12.65
CA VAL A 202 -9.86 -13.89 -13.56
C VAL A 202 -11.37 -14.11 -13.60
N TYR A 203 -11.82 -15.36 -13.77
CA TYR A 203 -13.24 -15.67 -13.86
C TYR A 203 -13.98 -15.45 -12.55
N GLU A 204 -13.36 -15.73 -11.40
CA GLU A 204 -13.93 -15.52 -10.06
C GLU A 204 -14.07 -14.02 -9.77
N ALA A 205 -13.05 -13.25 -10.13
CA ALA A 205 -13.07 -11.79 -9.99
C ALA A 205 -14.19 -11.15 -10.84
N ILE A 206 -14.38 -11.63 -12.08
CA ILE A 206 -15.48 -11.19 -12.95
C ILE A 206 -16.83 -11.58 -12.35
N GLU A 207 -16.97 -12.80 -11.83
CA GLU A 207 -18.20 -13.27 -11.21
C GLU A 207 -18.57 -12.40 -9.99
N LEU A 208 -17.61 -12.18 -9.07
CA LEU A 208 -17.85 -11.34 -7.91
C LEU A 208 -18.20 -9.90 -8.32
N ALA A 209 -17.39 -9.30 -9.20
CA ALA A 209 -17.59 -7.93 -9.64
C ALA A 209 -19.01 -7.71 -10.18
N ARG A 210 -19.50 -8.61 -11.06
CA ARG A 210 -20.86 -8.53 -11.60
C ARG A 210 -21.96 -8.71 -10.56
N LYS A 211 -21.76 -9.59 -9.57
CA LYS A 211 -22.74 -9.80 -8.49
C LYS A 211 -22.88 -8.58 -7.57
N VAL A 212 -21.82 -7.77 -7.44
CA VAL A 212 -21.79 -6.62 -6.55
C VAL A 212 -22.00 -5.28 -7.25
N GLU A 213 -22.13 -5.22 -8.59
CA GLU A 213 -22.39 -3.99 -9.36
C GLU A 213 -23.55 -3.16 -8.78
N LYS A 214 -24.63 -3.83 -8.36
CA LYS A 214 -25.82 -3.20 -7.75
C LYS A 214 -25.57 -2.46 -6.43
N TYR A 215 -24.41 -2.65 -5.81
CA TYR A 215 -24.05 -2.00 -4.54
C TYR A 215 -23.24 -0.73 -4.73
N ASP A 216 -23.04 -0.24 -5.94
CA ASP A 216 -22.39 1.05 -6.27
C ASP A 216 -21.02 1.19 -5.57
N LEU A 217 -20.10 0.28 -5.88
CA LEU A 217 -18.75 0.29 -5.32
C LEU A 217 -17.90 1.34 -6.01
N PHE A 218 -17.10 2.05 -5.20
CA PHE A 218 -16.18 3.06 -5.71
C PHE A 218 -14.97 2.45 -6.43
N TRP A 219 -14.46 1.29 -5.95
CA TRP A 219 -13.55 0.41 -6.69
C TRP A 219 -13.50 -1.03 -6.14
N PHE A 220 -12.97 -1.92 -6.97
CA PHE A 220 -12.52 -3.25 -6.63
C PHE A 220 -10.99 -3.32 -6.79
N GLU A 221 -10.27 -3.46 -5.66
CA GLU A 221 -8.82 -3.40 -5.57
C GLU A 221 -8.19 -4.79 -5.69
N GLU A 222 -7.10 -4.86 -6.45
CA GLU A 222 -6.26 -6.06 -6.63
C GLU A 222 -7.03 -7.38 -6.74
N PRO A 223 -7.92 -7.53 -7.73
CA PRO A 223 -8.73 -8.73 -7.85
C PRO A 223 -7.90 -10.01 -8.04
N ILE A 224 -6.76 -9.92 -8.76
CA ILE A 224 -5.91 -11.05 -9.15
C ILE A 224 -4.43 -10.72 -9.00
N ASN A 225 -3.56 -11.69 -9.29
CA ASN A 225 -2.10 -11.53 -9.30
C ASN A 225 -1.69 -10.23 -10.06
N PRO A 226 -0.88 -9.34 -9.46
CA PRO A 226 -0.50 -8.06 -10.04
C PRO A 226 0.31 -8.18 -11.34
N ASP A 227 0.98 -9.30 -11.58
CA ASP A 227 1.74 -9.56 -12.81
C ASP A 227 0.88 -9.98 -14.01
N ASP A 228 -0.42 -10.29 -13.79
CA ASP A 228 -1.34 -10.66 -14.87
C ASP A 228 -2.06 -9.44 -15.45
N TYR A 229 -1.33 -8.63 -16.20
CA TYR A 229 -1.86 -7.43 -16.87
C TYR A 229 -3.01 -7.75 -17.83
N LYS A 230 -2.96 -8.89 -18.52
CA LYS A 230 -4.02 -9.30 -19.45
C LYS A 230 -5.29 -9.71 -18.69
N GLY A 231 -5.13 -10.42 -17.58
CA GLY A 231 -6.24 -10.75 -16.69
C GLY A 231 -6.92 -9.51 -16.12
N HIS A 232 -6.15 -8.53 -15.66
CA HIS A 232 -6.69 -7.25 -15.20
C HIS A 232 -7.45 -6.51 -16.30
N GLN A 233 -6.92 -6.47 -17.53
CA GLN A 233 -7.61 -5.88 -18.68
C GLN A 233 -8.96 -6.56 -18.95
N LEU A 234 -9.00 -7.90 -18.89
CA LEU A 234 -10.25 -8.66 -19.09
C LEU A 234 -11.29 -8.34 -18.00
N ILE A 235 -10.86 -8.24 -16.73
CA ILE A 235 -11.75 -7.90 -15.62
C ILE A 235 -12.28 -6.47 -15.82
N THR A 236 -11.41 -5.50 -16.10
CA THR A 236 -11.79 -4.09 -16.32
C THR A 236 -12.81 -3.94 -17.44
N GLN A 237 -12.76 -4.78 -18.48
CA GLN A 237 -13.72 -4.78 -19.59
C GLN A 237 -15.04 -5.51 -19.27
N ALA A 238 -15.06 -6.36 -18.26
CA ALA A 238 -16.16 -7.26 -17.97
C ALA A 238 -17.16 -6.73 -16.92
N THR A 239 -16.85 -5.63 -16.24
CA THR A 239 -17.66 -5.04 -15.16
C THR A 239 -17.70 -3.53 -15.24
N SER A 240 -18.77 -2.94 -14.67
CA SER A 240 -18.90 -1.50 -14.45
C SER A 240 -18.20 -1.02 -13.17
N VAL A 241 -17.83 -1.93 -12.26
CA VAL A 241 -17.08 -1.59 -11.04
C VAL A 241 -15.66 -1.16 -11.43
N PRO A 242 -15.22 0.06 -11.09
CA PRO A 242 -13.85 0.49 -11.37
C PRO A 242 -12.81 -0.44 -10.72
N ILE A 243 -11.84 -0.91 -11.47
CA ILE A 243 -10.74 -1.70 -10.95
C ILE A 243 -9.62 -0.77 -10.48
N ALA A 244 -9.05 -1.05 -9.30
CA ALA A 244 -7.87 -0.37 -8.76
C ALA A 244 -6.74 -1.39 -8.57
N THR A 245 -5.51 -0.99 -8.91
CA THR A 245 -4.30 -1.79 -8.65
C THR A 245 -3.05 -0.92 -8.70
N GLY A 246 -1.95 -1.40 -8.13
CA GLY A 246 -0.66 -0.72 -8.17
C GLY A 246 0.13 -0.77 -6.87
N GLU A 247 -0.47 -1.14 -5.72
CA GLU A 247 0.27 -1.21 -4.45
C GLU A 247 1.44 -2.22 -4.48
N ASN A 248 1.35 -3.24 -5.32
CA ASN A 248 2.39 -4.23 -5.56
C ASN A 248 3.27 -3.92 -6.78
N GLU A 249 3.09 -2.75 -7.43
CA GLU A 249 3.90 -2.34 -8.55
C GLU A 249 5.10 -1.50 -8.11
N TYR A 250 6.16 -1.54 -8.89
CA TYR A 250 7.43 -0.87 -8.58
C TYR A 250 7.93 -0.08 -9.77
N THR A 251 8.42 1.12 -9.49
CA THR A 251 9.05 2.02 -10.43
C THR A 251 8.12 2.49 -11.57
N ARG A 252 8.53 3.58 -12.24
CA ARG A 252 7.84 4.10 -13.43
C ARG A 252 7.64 3.07 -14.55
N TYR A 253 8.46 2.02 -14.60
CA TYR A 253 8.39 1.01 -15.67
C TYR A 253 7.20 0.07 -15.48
N GLY A 254 6.93 -0.39 -14.26
CA GLY A 254 5.77 -1.20 -13.97
C GLY A 254 4.47 -0.40 -14.10
N PHE A 255 4.45 0.84 -13.61
CA PHE A 255 3.29 1.72 -13.78
C PHE A 255 3.01 2.05 -15.26
N ARG A 256 4.05 2.24 -16.09
CA ARG A 256 3.86 2.34 -17.54
C ARG A 256 3.14 1.11 -18.09
N ASP A 257 3.59 -0.08 -17.70
CA ASP A 257 3.03 -1.33 -18.21
C ASP A 257 1.56 -1.50 -17.76
N LEU A 258 1.21 -1.12 -16.51
CA LEU A 258 -0.19 -1.06 -16.04
C LEU A 258 -1.05 -0.13 -16.90
N ILE A 259 -0.55 1.07 -17.19
CA ILE A 259 -1.29 2.11 -17.92
C ILE A 259 -1.45 1.72 -19.39
N GLU A 260 -0.39 1.30 -20.06
CA GLU A 260 -0.39 0.92 -21.48
C GLU A 260 -1.32 -0.29 -21.73
N ASN A 261 -1.36 -1.24 -20.80
CA ASN A 261 -2.25 -2.39 -20.88
C ASN A 261 -3.69 -2.10 -20.39
N ARG A 262 -3.99 -0.88 -19.92
CA ARG A 262 -5.31 -0.50 -19.40
C ARG A 262 -5.83 -1.48 -18.33
N CYS A 263 -4.96 -1.81 -17.40
CA CYS A 263 -5.24 -2.82 -16.38
C CYS A 263 -6.28 -2.37 -15.35
N ALA A 264 -6.41 -1.06 -15.13
CA ALA A 264 -7.27 -0.50 -14.10
C ALA A 264 -7.73 0.92 -14.45
N ALA A 265 -8.83 1.33 -13.84
CA ALA A 265 -9.33 2.70 -13.89
C ALA A 265 -8.63 3.60 -12.86
N ILE A 266 -8.13 3.02 -11.77
CA ILE A 266 -7.48 3.70 -10.66
C ILE A 266 -6.10 3.07 -10.45
N ILE A 267 -5.07 3.88 -10.49
CA ILE A 267 -3.68 3.48 -10.24
C ILE A 267 -3.29 3.92 -8.82
N GLN A 268 -2.73 2.98 -8.04
CA GLN A 268 -2.34 3.17 -6.64
C GLN A 268 -0.83 3.19 -6.44
#